data_4fb552837ae5a1bf554a1372189e5035
#
_entry.id   4fb552837ae5a1bf554a1372189e5035
#
_cell.length_a   1.000
_cell.length_b   1.000
_cell.length_c   1.000
_cell.angle_alpha   90.00
_cell.angle_beta   90.00
_cell.angle_gamma   90.00
#
_symmetry.space_group_name_H-M   'P 1'
#
loop_
_entity.id
_entity.type
_entity.pdbx_description
1 polymer ?
#
loop_
_entity_poly.entity_id
_entity_poly.type
_entity_poly.pdbx_seq_one_letter_code
_entity_poly.pdbx_strand_id
1 'polypeptide(L)'
;MPILIGGFGNILLPLMPCSSDMIFPRLNALSLWLVFNSLVIMFLSMFIDGGVNAGWTSHAPLSIINYSSIDLMFFSLHIVGLSSLLGSINSIVTLLKSTNLSIINSFLFLPPYCWSIFFTSVLLIISPPVLAGVITMIISDRHSNRPSLDPLRGGDLLLPQHLPWFLRHPEVYILILPAFGLISEMISKFSQCIISGRDSMLIALLITAVLGCIVRGHHTFMVGFDLDTRSYLTFSTSIIAIPTGIKILNWLATIRSSRFSLITPLYFIIGFLFSSTFGGFTGLISANSIIDTILHDSYFIIGHLHHVLSLGAIYTISAAFYTYWTFFSTISFSDYLGRIHSGSSFISSNSISFTMHSLGIIGFPRRIYDYSMIFFKFQWFNSLGLIGIYLSIAILLFAIIIKTGPINPSRTSMFN
;
A
#
# COMPACT_ATOMS: atom_id res chain seq x y z
N MET A 1 -3.94 -4.19 -1.19
CA MET A 1 -3.95 -5.39 -0.33
C MET A 1 -4.43 -6.64 -1.05
N PRO A 2 -5.64 -6.74 -1.60
CA PRO A 2 -6.12 -7.99 -2.21
C PRO A 2 -5.17 -8.57 -3.27
N ILE A 3 -4.56 -7.77 -4.11
CA ILE A 3 -3.66 -8.26 -5.17
C ILE A 3 -2.29 -8.67 -4.60
N LEU A 4 -1.66 -7.82 -3.77
CA LEU A 4 -0.31 -8.06 -3.27
C LEU A 4 -0.26 -9.20 -2.23
N ILE A 5 -1.21 -9.23 -1.29
CA ILE A 5 -1.26 -10.25 -0.23
C ILE A 5 -2.17 -11.40 -0.65
N GLY A 6 -3.41 -11.14 -1.07
CA GLY A 6 -4.37 -12.16 -1.44
C GLY A 6 -4.06 -12.85 -2.77
N GLY A 7 -3.58 -12.12 -3.78
CA GLY A 7 -3.20 -12.67 -5.09
C GLY A 7 -1.81 -13.30 -5.05
N PHE A 8 -0.78 -12.46 -5.12
CA PHE A 8 0.61 -12.94 -5.15
C PHE A 8 1.01 -13.69 -3.87
N GLY A 9 0.53 -13.27 -2.70
CA GLY A 9 0.82 -13.94 -1.44
C GLY A 9 0.35 -15.38 -1.42
N ASN A 10 -0.90 -15.65 -1.73
CA ASN A 10 -1.45 -17.01 -1.67
C ASN A 10 -0.83 -17.97 -2.70
N ILE A 11 -0.21 -17.44 -3.76
CA ILE A 11 0.47 -18.25 -4.77
C ILE A 11 1.94 -18.45 -4.43
N LEU A 12 2.65 -17.36 -4.11
CA LEU A 12 4.09 -17.42 -3.92
C LEU A 12 4.50 -17.94 -2.52
N LEU A 13 3.68 -17.70 -1.49
CA LEU A 13 3.97 -18.17 -0.13
C LEU A 13 4.09 -19.69 -0.01
N PRO A 14 3.22 -20.52 -0.61
CA PRO A 14 3.46 -21.96 -0.58
C PRO A 14 4.62 -22.38 -1.49
N LEU A 15 4.78 -21.74 -2.65
CA LEU A 15 5.81 -22.13 -3.63
C LEU A 15 7.24 -21.88 -3.12
N MET A 16 7.48 -20.75 -2.42
CA MET A 16 8.82 -20.38 -1.99
C MET A 16 9.42 -21.30 -0.91
N PRO A 17 8.68 -21.74 0.12
CA PRO A 17 9.16 -22.75 1.06
C PRO A 17 8.89 -24.20 0.60
N CYS A 18 8.50 -24.42 -0.66
CA CYS A 18 8.23 -25.75 -1.22
C CYS A 18 7.08 -26.50 -0.52
N SER A 19 6.05 -25.80 -0.05
CA SER A 19 4.82 -26.43 0.44
C SER A 19 3.80 -26.58 -0.69
N SER A 20 2.92 -27.59 -0.59
CA SER A 20 1.94 -27.91 -1.62
C SER A 20 0.83 -26.86 -1.73
N ASP A 21 0.42 -26.26 -0.61
CA ASP A 21 -0.67 -25.26 -0.53
C ASP A 21 -0.58 -24.49 0.80
N MET A 22 -1.44 -23.47 0.95
CA MET A 22 -1.68 -22.82 2.23
C MET A 22 -2.25 -23.81 3.25
N ILE A 23 -1.89 -23.67 4.53
CA ILE A 23 -2.30 -24.63 5.59
C ILE A 23 -3.82 -24.69 5.79
N PHE A 24 -4.51 -23.56 5.63
CA PHE A 24 -5.96 -23.49 5.79
C PHE A 24 -6.66 -23.06 4.50
N PRO A 25 -6.83 -23.97 3.52
CA PRO A 25 -7.42 -23.61 2.22
C PRO A 25 -8.88 -23.15 2.32
N ARG A 26 -9.67 -23.73 3.24
CA ARG A 26 -11.06 -23.30 3.47
C ARG A 26 -11.15 -21.91 4.07
N LEU A 27 -10.22 -21.56 4.97
CA LEU A 27 -10.14 -20.22 5.56
C LEU A 27 -9.75 -19.18 4.50
N ASN A 28 -8.88 -19.57 3.57
CA ASN A 28 -8.50 -18.75 2.43
C ASN A 28 -9.68 -18.46 1.50
N ALA A 29 -10.47 -19.49 1.16
CA ALA A 29 -11.69 -19.31 0.38
C ALA A 29 -12.71 -18.41 1.10
N LEU A 30 -12.91 -18.60 2.40
CA LEU A 30 -13.80 -17.77 3.21
C LEU A 30 -13.37 -16.30 3.19
N SER A 31 -12.06 -16.02 3.34
CA SER A 31 -11.54 -14.64 3.28
C SER A 31 -11.85 -13.97 1.95
N LEU A 32 -11.72 -14.68 0.83
CA LEU A 32 -12.09 -14.17 -0.50
C LEU A 32 -13.57 -13.82 -0.61
N TRP A 33 -14.46 -14.73 -0.17
CA TRP A 33 -15.92 -14.48 -0.20
C TRP A 33 -16.32 -13.28 0.67
N LEU A 34 -15.68 -13.08 1.81
CA LEU A 34 -15.93 -11.92 2.66
C LEU A 34 -15.54 -10.60 1.95
N VAL A 35 -14.42 -10.57 1.21
CA VAL A 35 -14.05 -9.39 0.40
C VAL A 35 -15.12 -9.10 -0.65
N PHE A 36 -15.61 -10.14 -1.32
CA PHE A 36 -16.64 -9.97 -2.37
C PHE A 36 -17.93 -9.40 -1.79
N ASN A 37 -18.43 -9.95 -0.69
CA ASN A 37 -19.61 -9.45 0.00
C ASN A 37 -19.43 -8.00 0.49
N SER A 38 -18.26 -7.68 1.02
CA SER A 38 -17.91 -6.31 1.44
C SER A 38 -17.97 -5.33 0.27
N LEU A 39 -17.42 -5.70 -0.90
CA LEU A 39 -17.49 -4.87 -2.12
C LEU A 39 -18.92 -4.61 -2.58
N VAL A 40 -19.78 -5.62 -2.53
CA VAL A 40 -21.21 -5.49 -2.88
C VAL A 40 -21.89 -4.49 -1.94
N ILE A 41 -21.69 -4.62 -0.62
CA ILE A 41 -22.27 -3.70 0.37
C ILE A 41 -21.73 -2.28 0.19
N MET A 42 -20.42 -2.12 -0.06
CA MET A 42 -19.83 -0.81 -0.34
C MET A 42 -20.42 -0.18 -1.60
N PHE A 43 -20.62 -0.97 -2.65
CA PHE A 43 -21.24 -0.51 -3.89
C PHE A 43 -22.69 -0.07 -3.67
N LEU A 44 -23.48 -0.84 -2.91
CA LEU A 44 -24.85 -0.49 -2.57
C LEU A 44 -24.92 0.82 -1.77
N SER A 45 -23.95 1.11 -0.91
CA SER A 45 -23.92 2.36 -0.13
C SER A 45 -23.86 3.62 -1.00
N MET A 46 -23.41 3.53 -2.26
CA MET A 46 -23.36 4.66 -3.18
C MET A 46 -24.74 5.10 -3.71
N PHE A 47 -25.72 4.20 -3.67
CA PHE A 47 -27.06 4.44 -4.23
C PHE A 47 -28.11 4.77 -3.16
N ILE A 48 -27.79 4.64 -1.89
CA ILE A 48 -28.70 4.91 -0.78
C ILE A 48 -28.41 6.29 -0.23
N ASP A 49 -29.46 7.08 0.06
CA ASP A 49 -29.41 8.42 0.64
C ASP A 49 -28.46 9.41 -0.08
N GLY A 50 -28.25 9.24 -1.38
CA GLY A 50 -27.34 10.09 -2.17
C GLY A 50 -25.85 9.75 -1.98
N GLY A 51 -25.55 8.61 -1.37
CA GLY A 51 -24.19 8.14 -1.15
C GLY A 51 -23.59 8.53 0.20
N VAL A 52 -22.35 8.10 0.44
CA VAL A 52 -21.64 8.35 1.70
C VAL A 52 -21.10 9.76 1.73
N ASN A 53 -21.63 10.61 2.59
CA ASN A 53 -21.20 12.01 2.75
C ASN A 53 -19.93 12.16 3.63
N ALA A 54 -19.48 11.10 4.29
CA ALA A 54 -18.24 11.10 5.06
C ALA A 54 -17.06 10.65 4.18
N GLY A 55 -15.91 11.31 4.29
CA GLY A 55 -14.68 10.83 3.65
C GLY A 55 -14.24 9.48 4.23
N TRP A 56 -13.33 8.76 3.53
CA TRP A 56 -12.81 7.45 3.96
C TRP A 56 -12.22 7.45 5.38
N THR A 57 -11.88 8.62 5.90
CA THR A 57 -11.38 8.82 7.26
C THR A 57 -12.47 8.80 8.33
N SER A 58 -13.73 8.95 7.96
CA SER A 58 -14.90 8.88 8.84
C SER A 58 -14.78 9.69 10.12
N HIS A 59 -14.33 10.95 9.99
CA HIS A 59 -14.19 11.83 11.16
C HIS A 59 -15.54 12.28 11.70
N ALA A 60 -15.70 12.16 13.01
CA ALA A 60 -16.77 12.81 13.74
C ALA A 60 -16.55 14.36 13.71
N PRO A 61 -17.59 15.21 13.63
CA PRO A 61 -19.03 14.87 13.76
C PRO A 61 -19.70 14.42 12.47
N LEU A 62 -19.08 14.60 11.29
CA LEU A 62 -19.70 14.32 9.98
C LEU A 62 -20.16 12.84 9.85
N SER A 63 -19.41 11.90 10.38
CA SER A 63 -19.75 10.46 10.34
C SER A 63 -20.88 10.06 11.30
N ILE A 64 -21.31 10.95 12.20
CA ILE A 64 -22.41 10.70 13.14
C ILE A 64 -23.77 11.12 12.55
N ILE A 65 -23.78 11.92 11.48
CA ILE A 65 -25.01 12.38 10.84
C ILE A 65 -25.80 11.17 10.30
N ASN A 66 -27.11 11.21 10.43
CA ASN A 66 -28.03 10.11 10.13
C ASN A 66 -28.25 9.90 8.62
N TYR A 67 -27.31 9.20 7.97
CA TYR A 67 -27.48 8.64 6.62
C TYR A 67 -27.25 7.13 6.68
N SER A 68 -28.18 6.32 6.20
CA SER A 68 -28.06 4.86 6.21
C SER A 68 -26.93 4.35 5.31
N SER A 69 -26.52 5.13 4.31
CA SER A 69 -25.35 4.84 3.46
C SER A 69 -24.05 4.70 4.26
N ILE A 70 -23.89 5.49 5.34
CA ILE A 70 -22.71 5.44 6.22
C ILE A 70 -22.67 4.12 7.00
N ASP A 71 -23.81 3.61 7.43
CA ASP A 71 -23.88 2.32 8.14
C ASP A 71 -23.46 1.17 7.24
N LEU A 72 -23.90 1.16 5.99
CA LEU A 72 -23.48 0.18 5.00
C LEU A 72 -21.96 0.24 4.75
N MET A 73 -21.38 1.44 4.66
CA MET A 73 -19.93 1.60 4.55
C MET A 73 -19.23 0.99 5.76
N PHE A 74 -19.71 1.22 6.97
CA PHE A 74 -19.13 0.68 8.19
C PHE A 74 -19.24 -0.84 8.28
N PHE A 75 -20.38 -1.43 7.90
CA PHE A 75 -20.52 -2.88 7.82
C PHE A 75 -19.58 -3.47 6.77
N SER A 76 -19.43 -2.84 5.63
CA SER A 76 -18.46 -3.26 4.61
C SER A 76 -17.04 -3.27 5.17
N LEU A 77 -16.61 -2.23 5.88
CA LEU A 77 -15.29 -2.15 6.50
C LEU A 77 -15.06 -3.22 7.59
N HIS A 78 -16.09 -3.56 8.38
CA HIS A 78 -16.00 -4.67 9.34
C HIS A 78 -15.76 -6.02 8.64
N ILE A 79 -16.51 -6.29 7.57
CA ILE A 79 -16.39 -7.54 6.82
C ILE A 79 -15.01 -7.66 6.17
N VAL A 80 -14.50 -6.57 5.57
CA VAL A 80 -13.14 -6.55 4.99
C VAL A 80 -12.06 -6.70 6.07
N GLY A 81 -12.26 -6.09 7.24
CA GLY A 81 -11.37 -6.25 8.39
C GLY A 81 -11.29 -7.71 8.86
N LEU A 82 -12.44 -8.38 8.97
CA LEU A 82 -12.49 -9.81 9.30
C LEU A 82 -11.77 -10.66 8.24
N SER A 83 -12.02 -10.41 6.96
CA SER A 83 -11.33 -11.08 5.86
C SER A 83 -9.81 -10.97 5.96
N SER A 84 -9.31 -9.78 6.24
CA SER A 84 -7.85 -9.54 6.36
C SER A 84 -7.22 -10.25 7.56
N LEU A 85 -7.95 -10.35 8.69
CA LEU A 85 -7.54 -11.13 9.86
C LEU A 85 -7.41 -12.63 9.52
N LEU A 86 -8.41 -13.19 8.86
CA LEU A 86 -8.41 -14.61 8.48
C LEU A 86 -7.26 -14.94 7.52
N GLY A 87 -7.03 -14.07 6.52
CA GLY A 87 -5.90 -14.20 5.59
C GLY A 87 -4.54 -14.10 6.27
N SER A 88 -4.39 -13.18 7.24
CA SER A 88 -3.13 -13.00 7.97
C SER A 88 -2.81 -14.18 8.89
N ILE A 89 -3.80 -14.74 9.58
CA ILE A 89 -3.62 -15.97 10.38
C ILE A 89 -3.14 -17.12 9.48
N ASN A 90 -3.79 -17.29 8.32
CA ASN A 90 -3.41 -18.34 7.37
C ASN A 90 -1.96 -18.15 6.88
N SER A 91 -1.56 -16.93 6.53
CA SER A 91 -0.20 -16.63 6.06
C SER A 91 0.86 -16.91 7.12
N ILE A 92 0.64 -16.50 8.38
CA ILE A 92 1.57 -16.74 9.48
C ILE A 92 1.73 -18.23 9.74
N VAL A 93 0.61 -18.97 9.87
CA VAL A 93 0.66 -20.40 10.16
C VAL A 93 1.30 -21.16 9.01
N THR A 94 1.05 -20.76 7.76
CA THR A 94 1.69 -21.38 6.59
C THR A 94 3.20 -21.20 6.64
N LEU A 95 3.70 -20.00 6.90
CA LEU A 95 5.15 -19.75 7.00
C LEU A 95 5.80 -20.49 8.16
N LEU A 96 5.16 -20.54 9.32
CA LEU A 96 5.70 -21.24 10.50
C LEU A 96 5.71 -22.75 10.35
N LYS A 97 4.71 -23.33 9.68
CA LYS A 97 4.63 -24.80 9.48
C LYS A 97 5.39 -25.30 8.27
N SER A 98 5.51 -24.50 7.21
CA SER A 98 6.28 -24.88 6.02
C SER A 98 7.78 -24.96 6.30
N THR A 99 8.26 -24.13 7.21
CA THR A 99 9.61 -24.27 7.77
C THR A 99 9.55 -25.31 8.88
N ASN A 100 10.09 -26.51 8.66
CA ASN A 100 10.22 -27.50 9.74
C ASN A 100 10.89 -26.85 10.96
N LEU A 101 10.09 -26.58 11.99
CA LEU A 101 10.47 -25.83 13.20
C LEU A 101 11.65 -26.38 13.99
N SER A 102 12.11 -27.61 13.66
CA SER A 102 13.34 -28.18 14.21
C SER A 102 14.61 -27.38 13.86
N ILE A 103 14.53 -26.42 12.94
CA ILE A 103 15.67 -25.65 12.46
C ILE A 103 15.29 -24.17 12.42
N ILE A 104 15.52 -23.45 13.54
CA ILE A 104 15.47 -21.98 13.58
C ILE A 104 16.24 -21.37 12.39
N ASN A 105 17.31 -22.02 11.96
CA ASN A 105 18.08 -21.66 10.79
C ASN A 105 17.26 -21.64 9.49
N SER A 106 16.31 -22.55 9.27
CA SER A 106 15.51 -22.57 8.02
C SER A 106 14.60 -21.36 7.87
N PHE A 107 14.09 -20.83 8.99
CA PHE A 107 13.26 -19.62 8.98
C PHE A 107 14.07 -18.37 8.58
N LEU A 108 15.33 -18.28 9.00
CA LEU A 108 16.23 -17.18 8.62
C LEU A 108 16.58 -17.20 7.12
N PHE A 109 16.55 -18.37 6.48
CA PHE A 109 16.85 -18.52 5.04
C PHE A 109 15.65 -18.24 4.13
N LEU A 110 14.46 -17.97 4.67
CA LEU A 110 13.29 -17.62 3.85
C LEU A 110 13.56 -16.41 2.95
N PRO A 111 12.99 -16.40 1.73
CA PRO A 111 13.07 -15.27 0.81
C PRO A 111 12.57 -13.96 1.44
N PRO A 112 13.10 -12.79 1.03
CA PRO A 112 12.66 -11.49 1.54
C PRO A 112 11.16 -11.23 1.40
N TYR A 113 10.52 -11.78 0.37
CA TYR A 113 9.07 -11.69 0.20
C TYR A 113 8.30 -12.42 1.32
N CYS A 114 8.72 -13.61 1.70
CA CYS A 114 8.10 -14.34 2.81
C CYS A 114 8.17 -13.54 4.13
N TRP A 115 9.31 -12.92 4.41
CA TRP A 115 9.47 -12.03 5.56
C TRP A 115 8.58 -10.79 5.49
N SER A 116 8.46 -10.19 4.31
CA SER A 116 7.59 -9.03 4.12
C SER A 116 6.13 -9.38 4.40
N ILE A 117 5.65 -10.53 3.92
CA ILE A 117 4.29 -11.02 4.22
C ILE A 117 4.14 -11.37 5.69
N PHE A 118 5.15 -11.97 6.33
CA PHE A 118 5.11 -12.25 7.76
C PHE A 118 4.90 -10.98 8.59
N PHE A 119 5.72 -9.95 8.38
CA PHE A 119 5.58 -8.68 9.11
C PHE A 119 4.25 -7.97 8.81
N THR A 120 3.81 -7.99 7.56
CA THR A 120 2.49 -7.41 7.22
C THR A 120 1.35 -8.17 7.86
N SER A 121 1.43 -9.50 7.95
CA SER A 121 0.41 -10.32 8.59
C SER A 121 0.34 -10.06 10.11
N VAL A 122 1.48 -9.86 10.77
CA VAL A 122 1.53 -9.45 12.18
C VAL A 122 0.86 -8.08 12.37
N LEU A 123 1.18 -7.10 11.53
CA LEU A 123 0.51 -5.78 11.57
C LEU A 123 -0.99 -5.90 11.32
N LEU A 124 -1.42 -6.77 10.41
CA LEU A 124 -2.83 -7.03 10.11
C LEU A 124 -3.59 -7.74 11.23
N ILE A 125 -2.92 -8.44 12.13
CA ILE A 125 -3.57 -9.00 13.33
C ILE A 125 -3.80 -7.90 14.36
N ILE A 126 -2.87 -6.95 14.49
CA ILE A 126 -2.92 -5.91 15.52
C ILE A 126 -3.87 -4.77 15.10
N SER A 127 -3.85 -4.36 13.84
CA SER A 127 -4.49 -3.12 13.41
C SER A 127 -6.01 -3.21 13.17
N PRO A 128 -6.64 -4.16 12.46
CA PRO A 128 -8.08 -4.18 12.21
C PRO A 128 -8.97 -4.26 13.45
N PRO A 129 -8.60 -4.95 14.55
CA PRO A 129 -9.45 -4.96 15.75
C PRO A 129 -9.65 -3.58 16.37
N VAL A 130 -8.62 -2.72 16.33
CA VAL A 130 -8.72 -1.34 16.82
C VAL A 130 -9.66 -0.52 15.93
N LEU A 131 -9.59 -0.69 14.59
CA LEU A 131 -10.53 -0.06 13.66
C LEU A 131 -11.97 -0.51 13.94
N ALA A 132 -12.17 -1.81 14.05
CA ALA A 132 -13.48 -2.36 14.34
C ALA A 132 -14.06 -1.75 15.63
N GLY A 133 -13.23 -1.56 16.67
CA GLY A 133 -13.62 -0.89 17.91
C GLY A 133 -14.12 0.54 17.66
N VAL A 134 -13.37 1.34 16.91
CA VAL A 134 -13.78 2.73 16.59
C VAL A 134 -15.06 2.77 15.76
N ILE A 135 -15.16 1.94 14.73
CA ILE A 135 -16.37 1.88 13.89
C ILE A 135 -17.57 1.43 14.74
N THR A 136 -17.39 0.48 15.64
CA THR A 136 -18.44 0.05 16.57
C THR A 136 -18.89 1.19 17.50
N MET A 137 -17.95 2.02 18.00
CA MET A 137 -18.29 3.21 18.79
C MET A 137 -19.13 4.20 17.97
N ILE A 138 -18.76 4.47 16.72
CA ILE A 138 -19.52 5.36 15.83
C ILE A 138 -20.94 4.80 15.59
N ILE A 139 -21.07 3.52 15.28
CA ILE A 139 -22.38 2.87 15.08
C ILE A 139 -23.21 2.94 16.37
N SER A 140 -22.60 2.75 17.52
CA SER A 140 -23.27 2.85 18.82
C SER A 140 -23.79 4.26 19.12
N ASP A 141 -23.00 5.30 18.80
CA ASP A 141 -23.44 6.70 18.94
C ASP A 141 -24.63 7.01 18.01
N ARG A 142 -24.65 6.46 16.81
CA ARG A 142 -25.71 6.67 15.81
C ARG A 142 -27.04 6.01 16.20
N HIS A 143 -27.00 4.78 16.70
CA HIS A 143 -28.19 3.94 16.91
C HIS A 143 -28.61 3.80 18.36
N SER A 144 -27.66 3.89 19.30
CA SER A 144 -27.93 3.61 20.71
C SER A 144 -27.92 4.86 21.60
N ASN A 145 -27.80 6.06 21.03
CA ASN A 145 -27.68 7.32 21.76
C ASN A 145 -26.61 7.31 22.87
N ARG A 146 -25.55 6.54 22.70
CA ARG A 146 -24.42 6.50 23.62
C ARG A 146 -23.40 7.54 23.21
N PRO A 147 -23.15 8.58 24.01
CA PRO A 147 -22.28 9.69 23.62
C PRO A 147 -20.81 9.34 23.81
N SER A 148 -20.27 8.47 22.98
CA SER A 148 -18.83 8.17 23.02
C SER A 148 -18.02 9.27 22.33
N LEU A 149 -18.58 9.91 21.29
CA LEU A 149 -17.88 10.79 20.37
C LEU A 149 -18.55 12.16 20.20
N ASP A 150 -19.74 12.35 20.74
CA ASP A 150 -20.48 13.62 20.66
C ASP A 150 -20.14 14.50 21.88
N PRO A 151 -19.42 15.62 21.70
CA PRO A 151 -19.01 16.50 22.80
C PRO A 151 -20.20 17.18 23.47
N LEU A 152 -21.31 17.39 22.75
CA LEU A 152 -22.52 17.98 23.32
C LEU A 152 -23.15 17.09 24.40
N ARG A 153 -22.82 15.79 24.36
CA ARG A 153 -23.32 14.78 25.30
C ARG A 153 -22.27 14.20 26.24
N GLY A 154 -21.07 14.84 26.30
CA GLY A 154 -19.96 14.40 27.17
C GLY A 154 -18.99 13.42 26.53
N GLY A 155 -19.05 13.21 25.20
CA GLY A 155 -18.07 12.42 24.45
C GLY A 155 -16.77 13.20 24.18
N ASP A 156 -15.71 12.48 23.82
CA ASP A 156 -14.40 13.04 23.47
C ASP A 156 -14.15 12.97 21.96
N LEU A 157 -13.96 14.13 21.31
CA LEU A 157 -13.61 14.24 19.88
C LEU A 157 -12.17 13.83 19.58
N LEU A 158 -11.28 13.83 20.58
CA LEU A 158 -9.89 13.45 20.38
C LEU A 158 -9.72 11.93 20.31
N LEU A 159 -10.50 11.20 21.09
CA LEU A 159 -10.45 9.74 21.11
C LEU A 159 -10.67 9.11 19.71
N PRO A 160 -11.70 9.51 18.93
CA PRO A 160 -11.92 8.99 17.58
C PRO A 160 -10.89 9.50 16.56
N GLN A 161 -10.04 10.46 16.90
CA GLN A 161 -8.90 10.83 16.07
C GLN A 161 -7.67 9.99 16.40
N HIS A 162 -7.36 9.77 17.66
CA HIS A 162 -6.19 9.02 18.10
C HIS A 162 -6.27 7.53 17.77
N LEU A 163 -7.41 6.89 17.99
CA LEU A 163 -7.59 5.46 17.73
C LEU A 163 -7.46 5.09 16.27
N PRO A 164 -8.14 5.76 15.29
CA PRO A 164 -7.95 5.48 13.87
C PRO A 164 -6.52 5.71 13.39
N TRP A 165 -5.80 6.71 13.91
CA TRP A 165 -4.42 6.96 13.52
C TRP A 165 -3.46 5.87 14.01
N PHE A 166 -3.78 5.21 15.12
CA PHE A 166 -3.05 4.01 15.55
C PHE A 166 -3.06 2.90 14.49
N LEU A 167 -4.07 2.90 13.66
CA LEU A 167 -4.31 1.91 12.65
C LEU A 167 -3.84 2.35 11.27
N ARG A 168 -4.16 3.61 10.90
CA ARG A 168 -3.94 4.12 9.55
C ARG A 168 -2.48 4.25 9.20
N HIS A 169 -1.62 4.59 10.15
CA HIS A 169 -0.19 4.65 9.83
C HIS A 169 0.40 3.25 9.61
N PRO A 170 0.20 2.24 10.47
CA PRO A 170 0.56 0.85 10.13
C PRO A 170 -0.08 0.35 8.83
N GLU A 171 -1.30 0.78 8.48
CA GLU A 171 -1.97 0.39 7.24
C GLU A 171 -1.16 0.78 5.99
N VAL A 172 -0.57 1.97 5.94
CA VAL A 172 0.27 2.37 4.81
C VAL A 172 1.52 1.49 4.69
N TYR A 173 2.09 1.03 5.81
CA TYR A 173 3.19 0.06 5.79
C TYR A 173 2.73 -1.34 5.39
N ILE A 174 1.54 -1.77 5.80
CA ILE A 174 0.91 -3.01 5.35
C ILE A 174 0.76 -3.04 3.82
N LEU A 175 0.50 -1.91 3.20
CA LEU A 175 0.39 -1.80 1.74
C LEU A 175 1.74 -1.89 1.02
N ILE A 176 2.79 -1.27 1.58
CA ILE A 176 4.07 -1.14 0.89
C ILE A 176 5.07 -2.27 1.21
N LEU A 177 5.00 -2.90 2.39
CA LEU A 177 5.94 -3.97 2.77
C LEU A 177 5.92 -5.17 1.81
N PRO A 178 4.75 -5.69 1.37
CA PRO A 178 4.71 -6.75 0.37
C PRO A 178 5.33 -6.33 -0.96
N ALA A 179 5.17 -5.07 -1.35
CA ALA A 179 5.80 -4.51 -2.54
C ALA A 179 7.33 -4.53 -2.41
N PHE A 180 7.89 -4.14 -1.26
CA PHE A 180 9.34 -4.22 -1.01
C PHE A 180 9.87 -5.65 -1.12
N GLY A 181 9.11 -6.62 -0.59
CA GLY A 181 9.45 -8.03 -0.72
C GLY A 181 9.45 -8.50 -2.17
N LEU A 182 8.38 -8.23 -2.93
CA LEU A 182 8.28 -8.62 -4.35
C LEU A 182 9.36 -7.97 -5.21
N ILE A 183 9.65 -6.68 -5.02
CA ILE A 183 10.72 -5.99 -5.73
C ILE A 183 12.07 -6.65 -5.46
N SER A 184 12.32 -7.02 -4.20
CA SER A 184 13.54 -7.72 -3.82
C SER A 184 13.70 -9.05 -4.57
N GLU A 185 12.65 -9.87 -4.62
CA GLU A 185 12.64 -11.13 -5.35
C GLU A 185 12.85 -10.94 -6.86
N MET A 186 12.15 -9.97 -7.44
CA MET A 186 12.28 -9.71 -8.87
C MET A 186 13.68 -9.20 -9.26
N ILE A 187 14.27 -8.31 -8.45
CA ILE A 187 15.65 -7.85 -8.67
C ILE A 187 16.61 -9.02 -8.58
N SER A 188 16.52 -9.86 -7.54
CA SER A 188 17.35 -11.06 -7.40
C SER A 188 17.22 -12.00 -8.59
N LYS A 189 15.98 -12.23 -9.05
CA LYS A 189 15.69 -13.08 -10.20
C LYS A 189 16.30 -12.57 -11.49
N PHE A 190 16.13 -11.27 -11.79
CA PHE A 190 16.66 -10.70 -13.04
C PHE A 190 18.15 -10.44 -13.01
N SER A 191 18.72 -10.18 -11.85
CA SER A 191 20.16 -10.04 -11.68
C SER A 191 20.91 -11.37 -11.63
N GLN A 192 20.20 -12.47 -11.43
CA GLN A 192 20.78 -13.82 -11.19
C GLN A 192 21.80 -13.82 -10.02
N CYS A 193 21.62 -12.91 -9.09
CA CYS A 193 22.48 -12.72 -7.92
C CYS A 193 21.65 -12.65 -6.64
N ILE A 194 22.26 -13.04 -5.54
CA ILE A 194 21.67 -12.81 -4.22
C ILE A 194 21.64 -11.30 -3.96
N ILE A 195 20.56 -10.82 -3.33
CA ILE A 195 20.44 -9.41 -2.96
C ILE A 195 21.62 -8.98 -2.09
N SER A 196 22.25 -7.88 -2.48
CA SER A 196 23.28 -7.24 -1.68
C SER A 196 22.71 -6.87 -0.30
N GLY A 197 23.40 -7.26 0.77
CA GLY A 197 22.97 -6.94 2.13
C GLY A 197 21.63 -7.55 2.54
N ARG A 198 21.36 -8.81 2.19
CA ARG A 198 20.10 -9.51 2.50
C ARG A 198 19.67 -9.35 3.97
N ASP A 199 20.58 -9.54 4.91
CA ASP A 199 20.25 -9.46 6.34
C ASP A 199 19.93 -8.01 6.77
N SER A 200 20.66 -7.03 6.25
CA SER A 200 20.33 -5.61 6.48
C SER A 200 18.98 -5.23 5.89
N MET A 201 18.57 -5.85 4.77
CA MET A 201 17.23 -5.69 4.19
C MET A 201 16.15 -6.26 5.11
N LEU A 202 16.36 -7.45 5.69
CA LEU A 202 15.40 -8.06 6.62
C LEU A 202 15.25 -7.24 7.89
N ILE A 203 16.36 -6.79 8.46
CA ILE A 203 16.36 -5.90 9.63
C ILE A 203 15.64 -4.57 9.28
N ALA A 204 15.89 -4.01 8.11
CA ALA A 204 15.23 -2.80 7.67
C ALA A 204 13.71 -2.99 7.48
N LEU A 205 13.24 -4.17 7.01
CA LEU A 205 11.82 -4.50 6.95
C LEU A 205 11.19 -4.56 8.35
N LEU A 206 11.86 -5.24 9.29
CA LEU A 206 11.40 -5.31 10.68
C LEU A 206 11.32 -3.92 11.34
N ILE A 207 12.38 -3.13 11.23
CA ILE A 207 12.43 -1.78 11.81
C ILE A 207 11.31 -0.90 11.24
N THR A 208 11.06 -0.94 9.92
CA THR A 208 9.95 -0.17 9.34
C THR A 208 8.59 -0.60 9.86
N ALA A 209 8.36 -1.89 10.09
CA ALA A 209 7.11 -2.39 10.67
C ALA A 209 6.92 -1.91 12.12
N VAL A 210 7.95 -2.00 12.95
CA VAL A 210 7.92 -1.58 14.37
C VAL A 210 7.77 -0.06 14.50
N LEU A 211 8.60 0.73 13.78
CA LEU A 211 8.52 2.18 13.80
C LEU A 211 7.16 2.67 13.30
N GLY A 212 6.56 1.99 12.33
CA GLY A 212 5.23 2.31 11.83
C GLY A 212 4.14 2.34 12.92
N CYS A 213 4.28 1.56 13.98
CA CYS A 213 3.36 1.61 15.12
C CYS A 213 3.63 2.80 16.06
N ILE A 214 4.89 3.23 16.17
CA ILE A 214 5.32 4.25 17.15
C ILE A 214 5.05 5.67 16.64
N VAL A 215 5.30 5.95 15.37
CA VAL A 215 5.32 7.30 14.79
C VAL A 215 3.95 7.89 14.46
N ARG A 216 2.88 7.16 14.67
CA ARG A 216 1.49 7.52 14.31
C ARG A 216 1.04 8.93 14.72
N GLY A 217 1.64 9.51 15.77
CA GLY A 217 1.29 10.82 16.29
C GLY A 217 1.59 12.00 15.33
N HIS A 218 2.43 11.79 14.31
CA HIS A 218 2.70 12.85 13.33
C HIS A 218 1.45 13.25 12.50
N HIS A 219 0.43 12.40 12.41
CA HIS A 219 -0.83 12.76 11.78
C HIS A 219 -1.70 13.72 12.60
N THR A 220 -1.29 14.04 13.81
CA THR A 220 -2.02 14.88 14.75
C THR A 220 -1.21 16.07 15.22
N PHE A 221 -0.19 16.51 14.48
CA PHE A 221 0.61 17.68 14.81
C PHE A 221 -0.21 18.98 15.01
N MET A 222 -1.33 19.09 14.30
CA MET A 222 -2.22 20.25 14.35
C MET A 222 -3.18 20.25 15.56
N VAL A 223 -3.25 19.17 16.34
CA VAL A 223 -4.21 19.03 17.47
C VAL A 223 -3.74 19.80 18.72
N GLY A 224 -2.49 20.31 18.73
CA GLY A 224 -2.00 21.13 19.83
C GLY A 224 -1.10 20.38 20.80
N PHE A 225 -0.28 19.44 20.33
CA PHE A 225 0.77 18.81 21.14
C PHE A 225 1.76 19.85 21.70
N ASP A 226 2.26 19.56 22.89
CA ASP A 226 3.37 20.26 23.50
C ASP A 226 4.67 20.17 22.65
N LEU A 227 5.61 21.05 22.90
CA LEU A 227 6.85 21.15 22.10
C LEU A 227 7.70 19.88 22.19
N ASP A 228 7.76 19.25 23.35
CA ASP A 228 8.56 18.05 23.59
C ASP A 228 8.00 16.87 22.80
N THR A 229 6.69 16.67 22.81
CA THR A 229 6.01 15.64 22.02
C THR A 229 6.18 15.85 20.52
N ARG A 230 6.08 17.10 20.03
CA ARG A 230 6.34 17.42 18.61
C ARG A 230 7.78 17.11 18.21
N SER A 231 8.73 17.47 19.05
CA SER A 231 10.16 17.20 18.82
C SER A 231 10.45 15.71 18.79
N TYR A 232 9.93 14.94 19.73
CA TYR A 232 10.02 13.48 19.77
C TYR A 232 9.44 12.84 18.52
N LEU A 233 8.21 13.23 18.11
CA LEU A 233 7.55 12.68 16.93
C LEU A 233 8.26 13.07 15.62
N THR A 234 8.80 14.28 15.53
CA THR A 234 9.64 14.71 14.40
C THR A 234 10.87 13.83 14.26
N PHE A 235 11.58 13.60 15.36
CA PHE A 235 12.79 12.78 15.38
C PHE A 235 12.46 11.31 15.03
N SER A 236 11.49 10.71 15.70
CA SER A 236 11.12 9.31 15.48
C SER A 236 10.62 9.06 14.05
N THR A 237 9.88 10.02 13.46
CA THR A 237 9.41 9.91 12.07
C THR A 237 10.57 10.02 11.09
N SER A 238 11.53 10.93 11.34
CA SER A 238 12.70 11.10 10.48
C SER A 238 13.60 9.85 10.44
N ILE A 239 13.67 9.08 11.53
CA ILE A 239 14.45 7.83 11.60
C ILE A 239 13.96 6.78 10.58
N ILE A 240 12.69 6.81 10.14
CA ILE A 240 12.16 5.88 9.13
C ILE A 240 12.90 5.99 7.79
N ALA A 241 13.51 7.14 7.52
CA ALA A 241 14.31 7.32 6.31
C ALA A 241 15.55 6.40 6.26
N ILE A 242 16.10 6.01 7.41
CA ILE A 242 17.29 5.15 7.47
C ILE A 242 17.00 3.75 6.91
N PRO A 243 16.03 2.98 7.42
CA PRO A 243 15.74 1.65 6.88
C PRO A 243 15.21 1.70 5.43
N THR A 244 14.52 2.74 5.02
CA THR A 244 14.10 2.89 3.62
C THR A 244 15.27 3.20 2.70
N GLY A 245 16.22 4.03 3.13
CA GLY A 245 17.46 4.30 2.41
C GLY A 245 18.33 3.05 2.25
N ILE A 246 18.48 2.24 3.29
CA ILE A 246 19.23 0.97 3.23
C ILE A 246 18.63 0.04 2.15
N LYS A 247 17.31 -0.05 2.05
CA LYS A 247 16.66 -0.87 1.02
C LYS A 247 16.98 -0.38 -0.38
N ILE A 248 16.83 0.92 -0.63
CA ILE A 248 17.08 1.52 -1.96
C ILE A 248 18.53 1.31 -2.36
N LEU A 249 19.49 1.56 -1.45
CA LEU A 249 20.92 1.37 -1.73
C LEU A 249 21.25 -0.10 -2.03
N ASN A 250 20.68 -1.05 -1.29
CA ASN A 250 20.91 -2.48 -1.53
C ASN A 250 20.31 -2.94 -2.87
N TRP A 251 19.13 -2.44 -3.27
CA TRP A 251 18.57 -2.71 -4.60
C TRP A 251 19.45 -2.14 -5.71
N LEU A 252 19.92 -0.90 -5.57
CA LEU A 252 20.82 -0.28 -6.55
C LEU A 252 22.16 -1.01 -6.62
N ALA A 253 22.73 -1.45 -5.48
CA ALA A 253 23.96 -2.23 -5.44
C ALA A 253 23.80 -3.57 -6.16
N THR A 254 22.66 -4.26 -5.95
CA THR A 254 22.35 -5.53 -6.63
C THR A 254 22.21 -5.32 -8.14
N ILE A 255 21.51 -4.27 -8.55
CA ILE A 255 21.35 -3.89 -9.94
C ILE A 255 22.72 -3.59 -10.59
N ARG A 256 23.56 -2.81 -9.93
CA ARG A 256 24.90 -2.43 -10.44
C ARG A 256 25.83 -3.64 -10.63
N SER A 257 25.75 -4.63 -9.76
CA SER A 257 26.64 -5.81 -9.81
C SER A 257 26.26 -6.86 -10.84
N SER A 258 25.15 -6.67 -11.56
CA SER A 258 24.57 -7.69 -12.43
C SER A 258 24.55 -7.28 -13.91
N ARG A 259 24.49 -8.29 -14.79
CA ARG A 259 24.25 -8.11 -16.24
C ARG A 259 22.81 -8.50 -16.52
N PHE A 260 21.94 -7.53 -16.77
CA PHE A 260 20.57 -7.82 -17.17
C PHE A 260 20.20 -7.17 -18.50
N SER A 261 19.28 -7.84 -19.18
CA SER A 261 18.60 -7.29 -20.34
C SER A 261 17.49 -6.33 -19.88
N LEU A 262 17.33 -5.21 -20.59
CA LEU A 262 16.23 -4.28 -20.37
C LEU A 262 14.90 -4.91 -20.86
N ILE A 263 14.25 -5.63 -19.97
CA ILE A 263 12.94 -6.26 -20.19
C ILE A 263 11.84 -5.46 -19.48
N THR A 264 10.59 -5.65 -19.89
CA THR A 264 9.43 -4.91 -19.36
C THR A 264 9.35 -4.83 -17.83
N PRO A 265 9.50 -5.92 -17.04
CA PRO A 265 9.47 -5.83 -15.58
C PRO A 265 10.50 -4.87 -15.00
N LEU A 266 11.68 -4.80 -15.60
CA LEU A 266 12.77 -3.96 -15.11
C LEU A 266 12.45 -2.46 -15.24
N TYR A 267 11.74 -2.04 -16.29
CA TYR A 267 11.30 -0.64 -16.42
C TYR A 267 10.33 -0.26 -15.28
N PHE A 268 9.43 -1.15 -14.88
CA PHE A 268 8.56 -0.92 -13.74
C PHE A 268 9.32 -0.91 -12.41
N ILE A 269 10.34 -1.77 -12.25
CA ILE A 269 11.22 -1.76 -11.07
C ILE A 269 11.98 -0.44 -10.97
N ILE A 270 12.53 0.07 -12.07
CA ILE A 270 13.19 1.38 -12.11
C ILE A 270 12.20 2.50 -11.76
N GLY A 271 10.99 2.45 -12.31
CA GLY A 271 9.91 3.37 -11.96
C GLY A 271 9.56 3.33 -10.47
N PHE A 272 9.50 2.14 -9.88
CA PHE A 272 9.31 1.95 -8.44
C PHE A 272 10.45 2.58 -7.62
N LEU A 273 11.70 2.33 -7.99
CA LEU A 273 12.87 2.90 -7.29
C LEU A 273 12.85 4.43 -7.34
N PHE A 274 12.53 5.00 -8.49
CA PHE A 274 12.40 6.45 -8.65
C PHE A 274 11.28 7.01 -7.76
N SER A 275 10.07 6.47 -7.86
CA SER A 275 8.93 6.95 -7.09
C SER A 275 9.11 6.78 -5.58
N SER A 276 9.69 5.67 -5.13
CA SER A 276 9.97 5.41 -3.72
C SER A 276 11.03 6.36 -3.16
N THR A 277 12.06 6.69 -3.95
CA THR A 277 13.12 7.61 -3.54
C THR A 277 12.59 9.04 -3.43
N PHE A 278 11.90 9.51 -4.46
CA PHE A 278 11.34 10.86 -4.48
C PHE A 278 10.25 11.03 -3.40
N GLY A 279 9.34 10.05 -3.30
CA GLY A 279 8.33 10.03 -2.24
C GLY A 279 8.94 9.96 -0.84
N GLY A 280 10.06 9.26 -0.64
CA GLY A 280 10.82 9.25 0.61
C GLY A 280 11.36 10.63 1.00
N PHE A 281 11.89 11.39 0.05
CA PHE A 281 12.34 12.78 0.31
C PHE A 281 11.19 13.71 0.70
N THR A 282 10.05 13.64 0.02
CA THR A 282 8.88 14.44 0.40
C THR A 282 8.32 14.03 1.77
N GLY A 283 8.47 12.76 2.17
CA GLY A 283 8.16 12.28 3.51
C GLY A 283 9.07 12.85 4.60
N LEU A 284 10.37 13.04 4.33
CA LEU A 284 11.29 13.72 5.25
C LEU A 284 10.92 15.19 5.46
N ILE A 285 10.45 15.87 4.42
CA ILE A 285 9.98 17.26 4.52
C ILE A 285 8.76 17.33 5.45
N SER A 286 7.76 16.46 5.24
CA SER A 286 6.54 16.42 6.05
C SER A 286 6.75 15.82 7.45
N ALA A 287 7.85 15.11 7.71
CA ALA A 287 8.18 14.61 9.04
C ALA A 287 8.48 15.73 10.05
N ASN A 288 8.94 16.89 9.57
CA ASN A 288 9.21 18.05 10.44
C ASN A 288 7.88 18.72 10.84
N SER A 289 7.58 18.73 12.13
CA SER A 289 6.33 19.29 12.66
C SER A 289 6.11 20.77 12.31
N ILE A 290 7.17 21.57 12.20
CA ILE A 290 7.07 23.00 11.84
C ILE A 290 6.66 23.15 10.38
N ILE A 291 7.27 22.37 9.49
CA ILE A 291 6.94 22.40 8.06
C ILE A 291 5.57 21.79 7.82
N ASP A 292 5.21 20.72 8.55
CA ASP A 292 3.92 20.06 8.43
C ASP A 292 2.74 20.98 8.82
N THR A 293 2.95 21.94 9.72
CA THR A 293 1.88 22.91 10.03
C THR A 293 1.40 23.71 8.82
N ILE A 294 2.27 23.96 7.85
CA ILE A 294 1.95 24.67 6.61
C ILE A 294 1.44 23.72 5.53
N LEU A 295 2.01 22.51 5.46
CA LEU A 295 1.70 21.52 4.42
C LEU A 295 0.55 20.59 4.79
N HIS A 296 0.16 20.53 6.06
CA HIS A 296 -0.90 19.65 6.55
C HIS A 296 -2.22 19.95 5.84
N ASP A 297 -2.96 18.90 5.48
CA ASP A 297 -4.23 18.99 4.72
C ASP A 297 -4.13 19.76 3.39
N SER A 298 -2.93 19.87 2.80
CA SER A 298 -2.71 20.37 1.45
C SER A 298 -2.54 19.23 0.43
N TYR A 299 -2.52 19.58 -0.86
CA TYR A 299 -2.21 18.63 -1.94
C TYR A 299 -0.78 18.09 -1.90
N PHE A 300 0.12 18.70 -1.13
CA PHE A 300 1.46 18.17 -0.90
C PHE A 300 1.41 16.79 -0.23
N ILE A 301 0.61 16.64 0.83
CA ILE A 301 0.44 15.37 1.54
C ILE A 301 -0.22 14.33 0.64
N ILE A 302 -1.20 14.73 -0.18
CA ILE A 302 -1.82 13.82 -1.16
C ILE A 302 -0.79 13.36 -2.18
N GLY A 303 0.02 14.28 -2.72
CA GLY A 303 1.10 13.98 -3.65
C GLY A 303 2.11 12.99 -3.06
N HIS A 304 2.55 13.23 -1.82
CA HIS A 304 3.44 12.32 -1.09
C HIS A 304 2.85 10.91 -0.96
N LEU A 305 1.62 10.79 -0.47
CA LEU A 305 0.95 9.48 -0.31
C LEU A 305 0.80 8.74 -1.64
N HIS A 306 0.41 9.43 -2.70
CA HIS A 306 0.26 8.82 -4.02
C HIS A 306 1.60 8.42 -4.61
N HIS A 307 2.66 9.20 -4.40
CA HIS A 307 4.00 8.88 -4.89
C HIS A 307 4.56 7.61 -4.25
N VAL A 308 4.43 7.46 -2.93
CA VAL A 308 4.95 6.29 -2.20
C VAL A 308 4.04 5.08 -2.38
N LEU A 309 2.74 5.22 -2.10
CA LEU A 309 1.83 4.09 -2.00
C LEU A 309 1.23 3.71 -3.35
N SER A 310 0.61 4.66 -4.05
CA SER A 310 -0.10 4.35 -5.29
C SER A 310 0.88 3.93 -6.37
N LEU A 311 1.91 4.73 -6.65
CA LEU A 311 2.90 4.41 -7.67
C LEU A 311 3.75 3.21 -7.26
N GLY A 312 4.18 3.15 -5.99
CA GLY A 312 4.94 2.02 -5.46
C GLY A 312 4.17 0.69 -5.61
N ALA A 313 2.90 0.65 -5.24
CA ALA A 313 2.08 -0.54 -5.36
C ALA A 313 1.78 -0.89 -6.83
N ILE A 314 1.38 0.08 -7.65
CA ILE A 314 1.03 -0.16 -9.07
C ILE A 314 2.24 -0.64 -9.86
N TYR A 315 3.40 -0.02 -9.71
CA TYR A 315 4.61 -0.46 -10.42
C TYR A 315 5.04 -1.85 -9.97
N THR A 316 4.94 -2.17 -8.67
CA THR A 316 5.24 -3.50 -8.18
C THR A 316 4.27 -4.54 -8.71
N ILE A 317 2.96 -4.26 -8.70
CA ILE A 317 1.94 -5.16 -9.25
C ILE A 317 2.18 -5.38 -10.74
N SER A 318 2.46 -4.32 -11.50
CA SER A 318 2.75 -4.43 -12.94
C SER A 318 4.03 -5.22 -13.22
N ALA A 319 5.11 -4.95 -12.49
CA ALA A 319 6.35 -5.72 -12.59
C ALA A 319 6.14 -7.20 -12.27
N ALA A 320 5.42 -7.50 -11.17
CA ALA A 320 5.10 -8.85 -10.76
C ALA A 320 4.18 -9.55 -11.77
N PHE A 321 3.18 -8.84 -12.30
CA PHE A 321 2.30 -9.37 -13.33
C PHE A 321 3.10 -9.84 -14.56
N TYR A 322 3.95 -8.99 -15.12
CA TYR A 322 4.80 -9.38 -16.26
C TYR A 322 5.83 -10.46 -15.91
N THR A 323 6.31 -10.50 -14.66
CA THR A 323 7.31 -11.48 -14.21
C THR A 323 6.70 -12.87 -14.01
N TYR A 324 5.51 -12.93 -13.39
CA TYR A 324 4.88 -14.18 -12.99
C TYR A 324 3.76 -14.64 -13.92
N TRP A 325 3.43 -13.89 -14.96
CA TRP A 325 2.41 -14.25 -15.94
C TRP A 325 2.62 -15.63 -16.55
N THR A 326 3.87 -15.99 -16.79
CA THR A 326 4.23 -17.28 -17.36
C THR A 326 3.88 -18.48 -16.48
N PHE A 327 3.65 -18.28 -15.18
CA PHE A 327 3.11 -19.33 -14.31
C PHE A 327 1.62 -19.61 -14.54
N PHE A 328 0.89 -18.61 -15.03
CA PHE A 328 -0.55 -18.70 -15.24
C PHE A 328 -0.90 -18.98 -16.71
N SER A 329 0.00 -18.64 -17.60
CA SER A 329 -0.22 -18.73 -19.05
C SER A 329 1.01 -19.29 -19.75
N THR A 330 0.78 -20.16 -20.73
CA THR A 330 1.84 -20.67 -21.64
C THR A 330 2.27 -19.63 -22.69
N ILE A 331 1.73 -18.43 -22.64
CA ILE A 331 1.90 -17.38 -23.65
C ILE A 331 2.72 -16.24 -23.06
N SER A 332 3.68 -15.74 -23.81
CA SER A 332 4.47 -14.56 -23.42
C SER A 332 3.84 -13.28 -23.94
N PHE A 333 4.00 -12.18 -23.21
CA PHE A 333 3.66 -10.84 -23.68
C PHE A 333 4.67 -10.31 -24.70
N SER A 334 4.19 -9.41 -25.57
CA SER A 334 5.06 -8.57 -26.39
C SER A 334 5.84 -7.60 -25.49
N ASP A 335 7.17 -7.74 -25.50
CA ASP A 335 8.04 -6.85 -24.72
C ASP A 335 7.96 -5.39 -25.24
N TYR A 336 7.68 -5.20 -26.52
CA TYR A 336 7.46 -3.88 -27.12
C TYR A 336 6.23 -3.17 -26.51
N LEU A 337 5.08 -3.83 -26.47
CA LEU A 337 3.87 -3.27 -25.85
C LEU A 337 4.06 -3.07 -24.34
N GLY A 338 4.75 -3.97 -23.67
CA GLY A 338 5.08 -3.83 -22.27
C GLY A 338 5.96 -2.60 -21.96
N ARG A 339 6.92 -2.30 -22.80
CA ARG A 339 7.75 -1.08 -22.67
C ARG A 339 6.93 0.20 -22.91
N ILE A 340 6.02 0.21 -23.88
CA ILE A 340 5.11 1.34 -24.11
C ILE A 340 4.20 1.53 -22.89
N HIS A 341 3.64 0.44 -22.33
CA HIS A 341 2.84 0.47 -21.12
C HIS A 341 3.62 1.06 -19.93
N SER A 342 4.86 0.61 -19.71
CA SER A 342 5.68 1.11 -18.60
C SER A 342 6.07 2.58 -18.79
N GLY A 343 6.44 3.00 -20.00
CA GLY A 343 6.80 4.38 -20.30
C GLY A 343 5.62 5.34 -20.18
N SER A 344 4.46 4.99 -20.76
CA SER A 344 3.24 5.80 -20.66
C SER A 344 2.74 5.91 -19.22
N SER A 345 2.74 4.81 -18.46
CA SER A 345 2.35 4.83 -17.04
C SER A 345 3.31 5.69 -16.22
N PHE A 346 4.63 5.60 -16.46
CA PHE A 346 5.63 6.38 -15.73
C PHE A 346 5.49 7.88 -15.97
N ILE A 347 5.38 8.32 -17.23
CA ILE A 347 5.23 9.74 -17.56
C ILE A 347 3.94 10.29 -16.98
N SER A 348 2.81 9.61 -17.18
CA SER A 348 1.49 10.09 -16.79
C SER A 348 1.34 10.17 -15.26
N SER A 349 1.76 9.16 -14.53
CA SER A 349 1.63 9.12 -13.08
C SER A 349 2.55 10.10 -12.37
N ASN A 350 3.79 10.27 -12.86
CA ASN A 350 4.71 11.26 -12.30
C ASN A 350 4.27 12.70 -12.62
N SER A 351 3.70 12.96 -13.81
CA SER A 351 3.15 14.29 -14.11
C SER A 351 2.05 14.69 -13.11
N ILE A 352 1.15 13.78 -12.74
CA ILE A 352 0.14 14.02 -11.71
C ILE A 352 0.78 14.28 -10.35
N SER A 353 1.68 13.40 -9.92
CA SER A 353 2.28 13.49 -8.59
C SER A 353 3.10 14.76 -8.39
N PHE A 354 3.90 15.16 -9.37
CA PHE A 354 4.66 16.42 -9.31
C PHE A 354 3.76 17.63 -9.31
N THR A 355 2.69 17.63 -10.10
CA THR A 355 1.70 18.71 -10.10
C THR A 355 1.00 18.82 -8.74
N MET A 356 0.67 17.69 -8.09
CA MET A 356 0.09 17.68 -6.74
C MET A 356 1.03 18.30 -5.71
N HIS A 357 2.33 17.96 -5.75
CA HIS A 357 3.31 18.58 -4.84
C HIS A 357 3.44 20.09 -5.07
N SER A 358 3.46 20.54 -6.33
CA SER A 358 3.51 21.97 -6.68
C SER A 358 2.26 22.70 -6.18
N LEU A 359 1.07 22.13 -6.37
CA LEU A 359 -0.18 22.68 -5.83
C LEU A 359 -0.14 22.77 -4.30
N GLY A 360 0.39 21.76 -3.63
CA GLY A 360 0.50 21.76 -2.17
C GLY A 360 1.43 22.84 -1.63
N ILE A 361 2.57 23.11 -2.30
CA ILE A 361 3.50 24.18 -1.94
C ILE A 361 2.85 25.56 -2.08
N ILE A 362 1.98 25.75 -3.08
CA ILE A 362 1.23 26.99 -3.28
C ILE A 362 0.07 27.13 -2.25
N GLY A 363 -0.19 26.09 -1.45
CA GLY A 363 -1.21 26.10 -0.40
C GLY A 363 -2.59 25.62 -0.87
N PHE A 364 -2.68 24.86 -1.95
CA PHE A 364 -3.96 24.29 -2.41
C PHE A 364 -4.48 23.25 -1.41
N PRO A 365 -5.65 23.51 -0.77
CA PRO A 365 -6.18 22.64 0.27
C PRO A 365 -6.81 21.37 -0.32
N ARG A 366 -6.88 20.32 0.48
CA ARG A 366 -7.65 19.09 0.17
C ARG A 366 -9.10 19.20 0.64
N ARG A 367 -9.97 18.32 0.13
CA ARG A 367 -11.38 18.18 0.55
C ARG A 367 -12.25 19.41 0.28
N ILE A 368 -11.95 20.16 -0.76
CA ILE A 368 -12.79 21.26 -1.25
C ILE A 368 -13.64 20.81 -2.42
N TYR A 369 -14.81 21.39 -2.57
CA TYR A 369 -15.76 21.08 -3.65
C TYR A 369 -15.46 21.86 -4.92
N ASP A 370 -14.84 23.04 -4.82
CA ASP A 370 -14.50 23.91 -5.93
C ASP A 370 -13.20 24.67 -5.65
N TYR A 371 -12.58 25.23 -6.68
CA TYR A 371 -11.29 25.91 -6.59
C TYR A 371 -11.21 27.16 -7.44
N SER A 372 -10.33 28.10 -7.04
CA SER A 372 -10.06 29.33 -7.77
C SER A 372 -9.42 29.05 -9.14
N MET A 373 -9.76 29.90 -10.13
CA MET A 373 -9.21 29.86 -11.50
C MET A 373 -7.67 29.92 -11.56
N ILE A 374 -7.02 30.42 -10.50
CA ILE A 374 -5.55 30.43 -10.38
C ILE A 374 -4.96 29.03 -10.50
N PHE A 375 -5.67 28.02 -9.98
CA PHE A 375 -5.22 26.63 -9.96
C PHE A 375 -5.62 25.85 -11.24
N PHE A 376 -6.38 26.46 -12.15
CA PHE A 376 -6.92 25.80 -13.34
C PHE A 376 -5.85 25.12 -14.19
N LYS A 377 -4.72 25.78 -14.44
CA LYS A 377 -3.62 25.22 -15.26
C LYS A 377 -3.06 23.93 -14.65
N PHE A 378 -2.86 23.88 -13.34
CA PHE A 378 -2.36 22.70 -12.65
C PHE A 378 -3.38 21.56 -12.70
N GLN A 379 -4.66 21.84 -12.50
CA GLN A 379 -5.72 20.83 -12.59
C GLN A 379 -5.88 20.29 -14.01
N TRP A 380 -5.68 21.13 -15.01
CA TRP A 380 -5.66 20.70 -16.41
C TRP A 380 -4.52 19.71 -16.68
N PHE A 381 -3.31 19.96 -16.17
CA PHE A 381 -2.18 19.02 -16.24
C PHE A 381 -2.48 17.71 -15.52
N ASN A 382 -3.11 17.74 -14.35
CA ASN A 382 -3.57 16.55 -13.65
C ASN A 382 -4.55 15.72 -14.49
N SER A 383 -5.49 16.38 -15.16
CA SER A 383 -6.47 15.73 -16.03
C SER A 383 -5.81 15.07 -17.24
N LEU A 384 -4.82 15.71 -17.86
CA LEU A 384 -4.02 15.10 -18.95
C LEU A 384 -3.26 13.88 -18.46
N GLY A 385 -2.65 13.95 -17.27
CA GLY A 385 -1.99 12.81 -16.66
C GLY A 385 -2.96 11.64 -16.41
N LEU A 386 -4.19 11.93 -15.97
CA LEU A 386 -5.22 10.90 -15.77
C LEU A 386 -5.61 10.22 -17.10
N ILE A 387 -5.80 10.98 -18.18
CA ILE A 387 -6.04 10.43 -19.51
C ILE A 387 -4.89 9.51 -19.94
N GLY A 388 -3.65 9.92 -19.69
CA GLY A 388 -2.48 9.09 -19.97
C GLY A 388 -2.44 7.78 -19.17
N ILE A 389 -2.91 7.75 -17.92
CA ILE A 389 -3.06 6.52 -17.14
C ILE A 389 -4.11 5.59 -17.77
N TYR A 390 -5.27 6.11 -18.18
CA TYR A 390 -6.28 5.29 -18.87
C TYR A 390 -5.76 4.71 -20.19
N LEU A 391 -5.01 5.49 -20.96
CA LEU A 391 -4.35 5.01 -22.17
C LEU A 391 -3.32 3.90 -21.86
N SER A 392 -2.56 4.05 -20.78
CA SER A 392 -1.63 3.03 -20.31
C SER A 392 -2.34 1.71 -19.96
N ILE A 393 -3.46 1.78 -19.25
CA ILE A 393 -4.29 0.61 -18.95
C ILE A 393 -4.85 -0.03 -20.23
N ALA A 394 -5.30 0.78 -21.19
CA ALA A 394 -5.78 0.28 -22.49
C ALA A 394 -4.68 -0.46 -23.25
N ILE A 395 -3.44 0.02 -23.21
CA ILE A 395 -2.27 -0.68 -23.80
C ILE A 395 -2.04 -2.04 -23.12
N LEU A 396 -2.15 -2.12 -21.79
CA LEU A 396 -2.05 -3.38 -21.05
C LEU A 396 -3.14 -4.37 -21.50
N LEU A 397 -4.39 -3.93 -21.54
CA LEU A 397 -5.52 -4.78 -21.98
C LEU A 397 -5.32 -5.25 -23.42
N PHE A 398 -4.88 -4.36 -24.30
CA PHE A 398 -4.55 -4.70 -25.68
C PHE A 398 -3.42 -5.75 -25.76
N ALA A 399 -2.37 -5.61 -24.95
CA ALA A 399 -1.28 -6.57 -24.87
C ALA A 399 -1.72 -7.95 -24.37
N ILE A 400 -2.75 -8.01 -23.50
CA ILE A 400 -3.35 -9.26 -23.04
C ILE A 400 -4.17 -9.92 -24.16
N ILE A 401 -4.90 -9.14 -24.97
CA ILE A 401 -5.76 -9.64 -26.04
C ILE A 401 -4.92 -10.14 -27.22
N ILE A 402 -3.89 -9.40 -27.60
CA ILE A 402 -2.94 -9.81 -28.67
C ILE A 402 -1.98 -10.86 -28.10
N LYS A 403 -2.44 -12.07 -28.00
CA LYS A 403 -1.64 -13.22 -27.60
C LYS A 403 -0.45 -13.40 -28.57
N THR A 404 0.73 -13.04 -28.15
CA THR A 404 1.94 -13.28 -28.92
C THR A 404 2.48 -14.68 -28.59
N GLY A 405 2.51 -15.53 -29.55
CA GLY A 405 3.09 -16.86 -29.68
C GLY A 405 3.62 -17.67 -28.48
N PRO A 406 3.95 -18.95 -28.66
CA PRO A 406 4.44 -19.79 -27.57
C PRO A 406 5.73 -19.25 -26.95
N ILE A 407 5.92 -19.51 -25.68
CA ILE A 407 7.12 -19.11 -24.91
C ILE A 407 8.34 -19.71 -25.59
N ASN A 408 9.28 -18.86 -25.98
CA ASN A 408 10.55 -19.34 -26.54
C ASN A 408 11.31 -20.13 -25.44
N PRO A 409 11.63 -21.43 -25.67
CA PRO A 409 12.22 -22.31 -24.65
C PRO A 409 13.55 -21.79 -24.10
N SER A 410 14.28 -20.93 -24.84
CA SER A 410 15.46 -20.26 -24.32
C SER A 410 15.19 -19.26 -23.18
N ARG A 411 13.95 -18.81 -23.01
CA ARG A 411 13.53 -17.95 -21.87
C ARG A 411 13.03 -18.76 -20.66
N THR A 412 12.68 -20.03 -20.83
CA THR A 412 12.26 -20.91 -19.72
C THR A 412 13.42 -21.35 -18.86
N SER A 413 14.65 -21.38 -19.36
CA SER A 413 15.85 -21.64 -18.57
C SER A 413 16.15 -20.57 -17.51
N MET A 414 15.49 -19.42 -17.53
CA MET A 414 15.56 -18.43 -16.46
C MET A 414 14.62 -18.77 -15.27
N PHE A 415 13.88 -19.88 -15.34
CA PHE A 415 12.88 -20.26 -14.35
C PHE A 415 13.19 -21.56 -13.59
N ASN A 416 14.30 -22.22 -13.94
CA ASN A 416 14.82 -23.41 -13.25
C ASN A 416 15.92 -23.06 -12.26
#